data_b17cc43166356766cc7b6e42b31fda8a
#
_entry.id   b17cc43166356766cc7b6e42b31fda8a
#
_cell.length_a   1.000
_cell.length_b   1.000
_cell.length_c   1.000
_cell.angle_alpha   90.00
_cell.angle_beta   90.00
_cell.angle_gamma   90.00
#
_symmetry.space_group_name_H-M   'P 1'
#
loop_
_entity.id
_entity.type
_entity.pdbx_description
1 polymer ?
#
loop_
_entity_poly.entity_id
_entity_poly.type
_entity_poly.pdbx_seq_one_letter_code
_entity_poly.pdbx_strand_id
1 'polypeptide(L)'
;MRLLFLLLAALAAPAQTIGIAMLMHESNSFNSSPTTRADFTVVKGDASNWRPFFDAQKNEVTGFLDVLSKEKGVKIVQGIYGNATPKGPVARETYESLVAELIASLKAGGKLDGILLALHGAMVAEHFPQADAETLRRVREAFPEIPIVVTHDFHANIAPETVNYCTALVVYQQTPHLDTRPRGQRAASILMRTLRGEIKPVQTIVKPPMVFNILYHNTFAGVLHPITQDSIELEKANPKVLSASVLAGYQYADVPYMGPAVVVVADGDRNLAEREAKRLADRVWGIRHELKMNAPDAATAVRNAMRASKFPVALMDTGDNIGGGAAGDSTFVLEQLLQQKADGWGVVMYDPAAVDAALKAGINGRFDMAVGGKTASQHGKPIRVAGRVRSFDDGEYIETAVRHGGNTFYHMGLTAVIEAEGSTPTMKNYLVLTKRRSSPNSIHQIVHLGIYPERQKILVAKGTIAPRAAYEPVAAEIVLVDTPGATAVNPARFTFKRVPKDLFGLKP
;
A
#
# COMPACT_ATOMS: atom_id res chain seq x y z
N MET A 1 -66.67 -7.35 -24.69
CA MET A 1 -65.29 -7.76 -24.40
C MET A 1 -64.49 -6.52 -24.04
N ARG A 2 -64.35 -6.22 -22.72
CA ARG A 2 -63.57 -5.04 -22.24
C ARG A 2 -62.17 -5.54 -21.92
N LEU A 3 -61.15 -5.09 -22.69
CA LEU A 3 -59.78 -5.29 -22.38
C LEU A 3 -59.39 -4.42 -21.16
N LEU A 4 -59.06 -5.05 -20.05
CA LEU A 4 -58.49 -4.41 -18.89
C LEU A 4 -56.98 -4.26 -19.13
N PHE A 5 -56.49 -3.05 -19.42
CA PHE A 5 -55.06 -2.72 -19.45
C PHE A 5 -54.59 -2.56 -17.98
N LEU A 6 -53.90 -3.56 -17.47
CA LEU A 6 -53.12 -3.45 -16.24
C LEU A 6 -51.89 -2.60 -16.57
N LEU A 7 -51.92 -1.30 -16.21
CA LEU A 7 -50.72 -0.49 -16.10
C LEU A 7 -49.90 -1.01 -14.89
N LEU A 8 -48.86 -1.78 -15.14
CA LEU A 8 -47.80 -1.96 -14.18
C LEU A 8 -47.07 -0.62 -13.99
N ALA A 9 -47.45 0.15 -12.97
CA ALA A 9 -46.63 1.24 -12.49
C ALA A 9 -45.32 0.66 -12.02
N ALA A 10 -44.23 0.85 -12.76
CA ALA A 10 -42.89 0.61 -12.29
C ALA A 10 -42.66 1.56 -11.09
N LEU A 11 -42.83 1.04 -9.88
CA LEU A 11 -42.44 1.76 -8.66
C LEU A 11 -40.96 2.12 -8.81
N ALA A 12 -40.65 3.39 -9.00
CA ALA A 12 -39.30 3.88 -8.98
C ALA A 12 -38.71 3.47 -7.61
N ALA A 13 -37.60 2.72 -7.62
CA ALA A 13 -36.91 2.37 -6.40
C ALA A 13 -36.62 3.67 -5.63
N PRO A 14 -36.84 3.69 -4.29
CA PRO A 14 -36.58 4.89 -3.51
C PRO A 14 -35.13 5.34 -3.69
N ALA A 15 -34.94 6.65 -3.79
CA ALA A 15 -33.61 7.24 -3.89
C ALA A 15 -32.76 6.81 -2.69
N GLN A 16 -31.61 6.21 -2.94
CA GLN A 16 -30.70 5.73 -1.89
C GLN A 16 -29.57 6.74 -1.66
N THR A 17 -29.27 7.03 -0.42
CA THR A 17 -28.18 7.95 -0.03
C THR A 17 -27.00 7.17 0.54
N ILE A 18 -25.88 7.17 -0.18
CA ILE A 18 -24.69 6.37 0.14
C ILE A 18 -23.57 7.29 0.61
N GLY A 19 -23.09 7.05 1.84
CA GLY A 19 -21.89 7.68 2.35
C GLY A 19 -20.62 7.02 1.84
N ILE A 20 -19.63 7.80 1.42
CA ILE A 20 -18.29 7.31 1.03
C ILE A 20 -17.25 8.05 1.83
N ALA A 21 -16.32 7.33 2.48
CA ALA A 21 -15.17 7.90 3.15
C ALA A 21 -13.93 7.01 3.01
N MET A 22 -12.77 7.60 3.23
CA MET A 22 -11.49 6.90 3.22
C MET A 22 -10.58 7.43 4.33
N LEU A 23 -9.94 6.51 5.05
CA LEU A 23 -8.88 6.82 5.98
C LEU A 23 -7.82 5.71 5.92
N MET A 24 -6.78 5.94 5.13
CA MET A 24 -5.76 4.95 4.81
C MET A 24 -4.41 5.32 5.40
N HIS A 25 -3.84 4.41 6.17
CA HIS A 25 -2.45 4.48 6.62
C HIS A 25 -1.95 3.10 7.03
N GLU A 26 -0.73 2.78 6.68
CA GLU A 26 0.00 1.59 7.11
C GLU A 26 1.09 2.00 8.11
N SER A 27 0.98 1.54 9.34
CA SER A 27 1.87 1.98 10.43
C SER A 27 2.97 0.96 10.70
N ASN A 28 4.21 1.39 10.56
CA ASN A 28 5.38 0.61 10.95
C ASN A 28 5.75 0.90 12.42
N SER A 29 5.52 -0.06 13.30
CA SER A 29 5.80 0.09 14.75
C SER A 29 7.30 0.20 15.08
N PHE A 30 8.18 -0.09 14.13
CA PHE A 30 9.64 -0.01 14.28
C PHE A 30 10.22 1.29 13.71
N ASN A 31 9.37 2.16 13.14
CA ASN A 31 9.72 3.53 12.83
C ASN A 31 9.31 4.44 14.00
N SER A 32 10.31 5.07 14.63
CA SER A 32 10.10 5.93 15.80
C SER A 32 9.49 7.30 15.50
N SER A 33 9.42 7.69 14.23
CA SER A 33 8.82 8.97 13.83
C SER A 33 7.30 8.81 13.73
N PRO A 34 6.48 9.42 14.60
CA PRO A 34 5.04 9.29 14.54
C PRO A 34 4.46 9.91 13.26
N THR A 35 3.31 9.40 12.83
CA THR A 35 2.53 9.99 11.76
C THR A 35 1.62 11.06 12.33
N THR A 36 1.79 12.28 11.85
CA THR A 36 1.07 13.48 12.31
C THR A 36 0.04 13.95 11.28
N ARG A 37 -0.78 14.95 11.67
CA ARG A 37 -1.75 15.55 10.75
C ARG A 37 -1.12 16.12 9.48
N ALA A 38 0.10 16.62 9.56
CA ALA A 38 0.85 17.17 8.42
C ALA A 38 1.31 16.09 7.41
N ASP A 39 1.38 14.83 7.84
CA ASP A 39 1.71 13.71 6.96
C ASP A 39 0.49 13.25 6.11
N PHE A 40 -0.73 13.58 6.56
CA PHE A 40 -1.95 13.21 5.85
C PHE A 40 -2.33 14.22 4.77
N THR A 41 -2.57 13.74 3.56
CA THR A 41 -3.37 14.46 2.58
C THR A 41 -4.84 14.23 2.91
N VAL A 42 -5.57 15.31 3.20
CA VAL A 42 -6.99 15.23 3.50
C VAL A 42 -7.77 16.07 2.51
N VAL A 43 -8.60 15.39 1.71
CA VAL A 43 -9.56 16.02 0.80
C VAL A 43 -10.93 15.97 1.46
N LYS A 44 -11.57 17.14 1.60
CA LYS A 44 -12.93 17.26 2.15
C LYS A 44 -13.94 17.30 1.00
N GLY A 45 -15.12 16.77 1.27
CA GLY A 45 -16.18 16.66 0.29
C GLY A 45 -16.82 17.99 -0.05
N ASP A 46 -16.14 18.75 -0.91
CA ASP A 46 -16.84 19.77 -1.69
C ASP A 46 -16.97 19.22 -3.11
N ALA A 47 -18.19 19.31 -3.64
CA ALA A 47 -18.57 18.63 -4.87
C ALA A 47 -17.76 19.05 -6.11
N SER A 48 -17.11 20.23 -6.09
CA SER A 48 -16.38 20.78 -7.24
C SER A 48 -15.01 20.14 -7.45
N ASN A 49 -14.32 19.75 -6.38
CA ASN A 49 -12.93 19.25 -6.45
C ASN A 49 -12.82 17.73 -6.26
N TRP A 50 -13.82 17.12 -5.67
CA TRP A 50 -13.77 15.73 -5.24
C TRP A 50 -13.84 14.76 -6.43
N ARG A 51 -14.81 14.95 -7.33
CA ARG A 51 -15.00 14.06 -8.49
C ARG A 51 -13.81 14.07 -9.45
N PRO A 52 -13.30 15.23 -9.90
CA PRO A 52 -12.11 15.29 -10.74
C PRO A 52 -10.88 14.63 -10.10
N PHE A 53 -10.70 14.80 -8.79
CA PHE A 53 -9.60 14.16 -8.08
C PHE A 53 -9.68 12.63 -8.17
N PHE A 54 -10.86 12.03 -7.90
CA PHE A 54 -11.01 10.58 -7.93
C PHE A 54 -11.09 10.01 -9.34
N ASP A 55 -11.65 10.71 -10.31
CA ASP A 55 -11.69 10.25 -11.70
C ASP A 55 -10.27 10.06 -12.27
N ALA A 56 -9.30 10.84 -11.79
CA ALA A 56 -7.89 10.70 -12.14
C ALA A 56 -7.18 9.54 -11.41
N GLN A 57 -7.67 9.09 -10.25
CA GLN A 57 -7.09 7.96 -9.50
C GLN A 57 -7.61 6.61 -10.05
N LYS A 58 -6.92 5.53 -9.67
CA LYS A 58 -7.29 4.16 -10.07
C LYS A 58 -7.46 3.27 -8.83
N ASN A 59 -7.87 3.87 -7.72
CA ASN A 59 -8.02 3.22 -6.43
C ASN A 59 -9.45 2.73 -6.16
N GLU A 60 -9.71 2.20 -4.97
CA GLU A 60 -10.99 1.63 -4.55
C GLU A 60 -12.12 2.65 -4.49
N VAL A 61 -11.84 3.91 -4.14
CA VAL A 61 -12.87 4.96 -4.13
C VAL A 61 -13.36 5.25 -5.55
N THR A 62 -12.45 5.26 -6.53
CA THR A 62 -12.84 5.30 -7.95
C THR A 62 -13.71 4.10 -8.31
N GLY A 63 -13.38 2.91 -7.79
CA GLY A 63 -14.19 1.71 -7.97
C GLY A 63 -15.59 1.85 -7.37
N PHE A 64 -15.74 2.47 -6.20
CA PHE A 64 -17.05 2.78 -5.61
C PHE A 64 -17.87 3.68 -6.55
N LEU A 65 -17.26 4.74 -7.07
CA LEU A 65 -17.88 5.69 -7.97
C LEU A 65 -18.31 5.07 -9.31
N ASP A 66 -17.51 4.15 -9.85
CA ASP A 66 -17.84 3.44 -11.11
C ASP A 66 -19.16 2.68 -11.02
N VAL A 67 -19.50 2.13 -9.86
CA VAL A 67 -20.73 1.40 -9.63
C VAL A 67 -21.88 2.38 -9.33
N LEU A 68 -21.68 3.26 -8.34
CA LEU A 68 -22.73 4.16 -7.87
C LEU A 68 -23.19 5.14 -8.94
N SER A 69 -22.33 5.58 -9.85
CA SER A 69 -22.70 6.48 -10.95
C SER A 69 -23.63 5.84 -12.01
N LYS A 70 -23.72 4.51 -12.04
CA LYS A 70 -24.62 3.77 -12.93
C LYS A 70 -25.96 3.47 -12.28
N GLU A 71 -26.08 3.62 -10.96
CA GLU A 71 -27.30 3.36 -10.22
C GLU A 71 -28.23 4.57 -10.26
N LYS A 72 -29.45 4.37 -10.77
CA LYS A 72 -30.44 5.46 -10.87
C LYS A 72 -30.94 5.87 -9.49
N GLY A 73 -31.01 7.18 -9.23
CA GLY A 73 -31.52 7.73 -7.99
C GLY A 73 -30.58 7.64 -6.79
N VAL A 74 -29.33 7.22 -6.98
CA VAL A 74 -28.33 7.23 -5.88
C VAL A 74 -27.80 8.64 -5.66
N LYS A 75 -27.89 9.11 -4.42
CA LYS A 75 -27.22 10.31 -3.92
C LYS A 75 -25.95 9.90 -3.16
N ILE A 76 -24.83 10.52 -3.50
CA ILE A 76 -23.54 10.28 -2.84
C ILE A 76 -23.32 11.38 -1.81
N VAL A 77 -23.06 10.96 -0.55
CA VAL A 77 -22.54 11.81 0.52
C VAL A 77 -21.05 11.59 0.64
N GLN A 78 -20.31 12.64 0.43
CA GLN A 78 -18.85 12.62 0.45
C GLN A 78 -18.36 12.87 1.87
N GLY A 79 -17.76 11.85 2.47
CA GLY A 79 -16.96 11.98 3.66
C GLY A 79 -15.56 12.53 3.38
N ILE A 80 -14.68 12.45 4.34
CA ILE A 80 -13.28 12.80 4.12
C ILE A 80 -12.57 11.69 3.32
N TYR A 81 -11.58 12.10 2.55
CA TYR A 81 -10.52 11.25 2.03
C TYR A 81 -9.24 11.61 2.77
N GLY A 82 -8.76 10.72 3.62
CA GLY A 82 -7.51 10.88 4.38
C GLY A 82 -6.53 9.78 3.99
N ASN A 83 -5.34 10.16 3.52
CA ASN A 83 -4.29 9.20 3.16
C ASN A 83 -2.92 9.75 3.55
N ALA A 84 -2.06 8.89 4.10
CA ALA A 84 -0.67 9.23 4.40
C ALA A 84 0.26 8.11 3.91
N THR A 85 1.45 8.50 3.41
CA THR A 85 2.52 7.55 3.12
C THR A 85 2.88 6.77 4.38
N PRO A 86 3.04 5.43 4.30
CA PRO A 86 3.40 4.60 5.45
C PRO A 86 4.56 5.18 6.27
N LYS A 87 4.43 5.18 7.60
CA LYS A 87 5.38 5.75 8.56
C LYS A 87 5.19 5.08 9.93
N GLY A 88 5.64 5.70 11.02
CA GLY A 88 5.38 5.22 12.38
C GLY A 88 3.90 5.31 12.79
N PRO A 89 3.55 4.84 13.98
CA PRO A 89 2.18 4.89 14.49
C PRO A 89 1.58 6.31 14.43
N VAL A 90 0.29 6.38 14.19
CA VAL A 90 -0.43 7.67 14.11
C VAL A 90 -0.51 8.27 15.51
N ALA A 91 -0.10 9.54 15.65
CA ALA A 91 -0.18 10.27 16.90
C ALA A 91 -1.63 10.32 17.40
N ARG A 92 -1.83 10.22 18.72
CA ARG A 92 -3.16 10.18 19.36
C ARG A 92 -4.10 11.28 18.85
N GLU A 93 -3.67 12.54 18.94
CA GLU A 93 -4.47 13.68 18.53
C GLU A 93 -4.85 13.66 17.05
N THR A 94 -3.93 13.20 16.21
CA THR A 94 -4.14 13.04 14.75
C THR A 94 -5.22 12.00 14.48
N TYR A 95 -5.11 10.83 15.12
CA TYR A 95 -6.09 9.75 14.97
C TYR A 95 -7.48 10.19 15.42
N GLU A 96 -7.60 10.76 16.62
CA GLU A 96 -8.87 11.20 17.19
C GLU A 96 -9.53 12.28 16.32
N SER A 97 -8.76 13.25 15.84
CA SER A 97 -9.24 14.31 14.94
C SER A 97 -9.75 13.75 13.62
N LEU A 98 -8.98 12.86 12.96
CA LEU A 98 -9.35 12.31 11.66
C LEU A 98 -10.60 11.43 11.73
N VAL A 99 -10.73 10.59 12.77
CA VAL A 99 -11.92 9.74 12.95
C VAL A 99 -13.15 10.59 13.28
N ALA A 100 -13.00 11.62 14.11
CA ALA A 100 -14.09 12.55 14.38
C ALA A 100 -14.54 13.30 13.10
N GLU A 101 -13.58 13.80 12.29
CA GLU A 101 -13.86 14.43 11.00
C GLU A 101 -14.57 13.48 10.03
N LEU A 102 -14.13 12.21 9.97
CA LEU A 102 -14.75 11.18 9.12
C LEU A 102 -16.22 11.00 9.48
N ILE A 103 -16.51 10.76 10.73
CA ILE A 103 -17.89 10.54 11.22
C ILE A 103 -18.74 11.80 11.02
N ALA A 104 -18.22 12.97 11.35
CA ALA A 104 -18.92 14.24 11.20
C ALA A 104 -19.27 14.52 9.73
N SER A 105 -18.34 14.26 8.79
CA SER A 105 -18.55 14.47 7.37
C SER A 105 -19.66 13.56 6.80
N LEU A 106 -19.74 12.31 7.27
CA LEU A 106 -20.82 11.38 6.87
C LEU A 106 -22.17 11.82 7.46
N LYS A 107 -22.19 12.25 8.73
CA LYS A 107 -23.42 12.76 9.39
C LYS A 107 -23.96 14.03 8.75
N ALA A 108 -23.10 14.91 8.24
CA ALA A 108 -23.49 16.15 7.58
C ALA A 108 -24.34 15.91 6.30
N GLY A 109 -24.25 14.73 5.71
CA GLY A 109 -25.08 14.32 4.58
C GLY A 109 -26.55 13.98 4.90
N GLY A 110 -26.92 13.97 6.19
CA GLY A 110 -28.23 13.58 6.68
C GLY A 110 -28.38 12.07 6.83
N LYS A 111 -29.61 11.56 6.57
CA LYS A 111 -29.87 10.12 6.66
C LYS A 111 -29.16 9.37 5.52
N LEU A 112 -28.35 8.38 5.90
CA LEU A 112 -27.71 7.46 4.97
C LEU A 112 -28.47 6.13 4.94
N ASP A 113 -28.48 5.48 3.78
CA ASP A 113 -29.00 4.12 3.58
C ASP A 113 -27.89 3.09 3.63
N GLY A 114 -26.63 3.47 3.32
CA GLY A 114 -25.46 2.62 3.38
C GLY A 114 -24.15 3.41 3.37
N ILE A 115 -23.04 2.74 3.74
CA ILE A 115 -21.71 3.33 3.76
C ILE A 115 -20.72 2.42 3.02
N LEU A 116 -19.88 3.05 2.19
CA LEU A 116 -18.64 2.47 1.63
C LEU A 116 -17.46 3.14 2.32
N LEU A 117 -16.62 2.34 2.95
CA LEU A 117 -15.49 2.83 3.73
C LEU A 117 -14.20 2.17 3.27
N ALA A 118 -13.23 2.96 2.83
CA ALA A 118 -11.90 2.48 2.49
C ALA A 118 -10.96 2.69 3.69
N LEU A 119 -10.48 1.58 4.28
CA LEU A 119 -9.51 1.54 5.36
C LEU A 119 -8.34 0.63 4.96
N HIS A 120 -7.17 0.81 5.58
CA HIS A 120 -6.02 -0.02 5.28
C HIS A 120 -6.06 -1.40 5.96
N GLY A 121 -6.44 -1.43 7.23
CA GLY A 121 -6.38 -2.64 8.05
C GLY A 121 -5.04 -2.87 8.76
N ALA A 122 -4.04 -1.99 8.54
CA ALA A 122 -2.74 -2.03 9.21
C ALA A 122 -2.39 -0.70 9.91
N MET A 123 -3.36 0.16 10.14
CA MET A 123 -3.17 1.38 10.92
C MET A 123 -3.00 1.04 12.39
N VAL A 124 -1.93 1.57 12.99
CA VAL A 124 -1.67 1.60 14.43
C VAL A 124 -1.70 3.05 14.89
N ALA A 125 -2.49 3.38 15.87
CA ALA A 125 -2.41 4.63 16.60
C ALA A 125 -1.65 4.43 17.92
N GLU A 126 -1.08 5.48 18.48
CA GLU A 126 -0.31 5.39 19.73
C GLU A 126 -1.07 4.67 20.86
N HIS A 127 -2.39 4.82 20.90
CA HIS A 127 -3.26 4.26 21.93
C HIS A 127 -4.18 3.13 21.45
N PHE A 128 -4.21 2.83 20.13
CA PHE A 128 -4.96 1.72 19.57
C PHE A 128 -4.07 0.87 18.62
N PRO A 129 -3.74 -0.37 19.00
CA PRO A 129 -2.96 -1.26 18.14
C PRO A 129 -3.74 -1.73 16.89
N GLN A 130 -5.07 -1.58 16.89
CA GLN A 130 -5.98 -1.94 15.80
C GLN A 130 -6.85 -0.73 15.44
N ALA A 131 -6.19 0.34 14.96
CA ALA A 131 -6.84 1.62 14.73
C ALA A 131 -7.94 1.56 13.65
N ASP A 132 -7.78 0.71 12.62
CA ASP A 132 -8.82 0.50 11.61
C ASP A 132 -10.07 -0.18 12.19
N ALA A 133 -9.89 -1.21 13.03
CA ALA A 133 -11.01 -1.89 13.69
C ALA A 133 -11.74 -0.94 14.65
N GLU A 134 -10.99 -0.11 15.40
CA GLU A 134 -11.57 0.92 16.28
C GLU A 134 -12.31 2.02 15.49
N THR A 135 -11.75 2.45 14.37
CA THR A 135 -12.42 3.39 13.45
C THR A 135 -13.76 2.82 12.98
N LEU A 136 -13.76 1.56 12.55
CA LEU A 136 -14.96 0.89 12.07
C LEU A 136 -15.99 0.68 13.19
N ARG A 137 -15.55 0.35 14.41
CA ARG A 137 -16.40 0.26 15.57
C ARG A 137 -17.13 1.58 15.86
N ARG A 138 -16.40 2.70 15.82
CA ARG A 138 -16.97 4.05 16.02
C ARG A 138 -17.92 4.45 14.89
N VAL A 139 -17.61 4.09 13.65
CA VAL A 139 -18.54 4.31 12.52
C VAL A 139 -19.81 3.48 12.72
N ARG A 140 -19.71 2.21 13.14
CA ARG A 140 -20.87 1.37 13.44
C ARG A 140 -21.72 1.95 14.58
N GLU A 141 -21.11 2.47 15.64
CA GLU A 141 -21.85 3.15 16.72
C GLU A 141 -22.57 4.42 16.24
N ALA A 142 -21.94 5.17 15.34
CA ALA A 142 -22.55 6.37 14.77
C ALA A 142 -23.68 6.08 13.77
N PHE A 143 -23.68 4.87 13.15
CA PHE A 143 -24.63 4.42 12.12
C PHE A 143 -25.03 2.95 12.38
N PRO A 144 -25.84 2.67 13.42
CA PRO A 144 -26.06 1.31 13.93
C PRO A 144 -26.85 0.38 12.97
N GLU A 145 -27.78 0.93 12.19
CA GLU A 145 -28.79 0.15 11.47
C GLU A 145 -28.46 -0.12 10.00
N ILE A 146 -27.53 0.64 9.39
CA ILE A 146 -27.31 0.61 7.96
C ILE A 146 -26.18 -0.34 7.57
N PRO A 147 -26.21 -0.94 6.35
CA PRO A 147 -25.09 -1.74 5.86
C PRO A 147 -23.84 -0.88 5.64
N ILE A 148 -22.72 -1.38 6.14
CA ILE A 148 -21.38 -0.82 5.97
C ILE A 148 -20.52 -1.86 5.25
N VAL A 149 -20.03 -1.54 4.05
CA VAL A 149 -19.08 -2.38 3.32
C VAL A 149 -17.73 -1.70 3.30
N VAL A 150 -16.71 -2.46 3.67
CA VAL A 150 -15.35 -1.95 3.90
C VAL A 150 -14.38 -2.59 2.92
N THR A 151 -13.43 -1.80 2.40
CA THR A 151 -12.26 -2.34 1.72
C THR A 151 -11.04 -2.29 2.64
N HIS A 152 -10.19 -3.33 2.56
CA HIS A 152 -8.87 -3.37 3.22
C HIS A 152 -7.77 -3.73 2.22
N ASP A 153 -6.56 -3.32 2.57
CA ASP A 153 -5.34 -3.68 1.85
C ASP A 153 -4.96 -5.15 2.09
N PHE A 154 -4.20 -5.73 1.18
CA PHE A 154 -3.62 -7.06 1.27
C PHE A 154 -2.69 -7.24 2.49
N HIS A 155 -2.08 -6.14 2.98
CA HIS A 155 -1.22 -6.12 4.15
C HIS A 155 -1.97 -5.88 5.48
N ALA A 156 -3.29 -5.98 5.48
CA ALA A 156 -4.08 -5.81 6.70
C ALA A 156 -3.74 -6.86 7.78
N ASN A 157 -3.57 -6.41 9.02
CA ASN A 157 -3.52 -7.27 10.21
C ASN A 157 -4.91 -7.28 10.85
N ILE A 158 -5.82 -8.09 10.33
CA ILE A 158 -7.23 -8.02 10.68
C ILE A 158 -7.48 -8.62 12.07
N ALA A 159 -8.07 -7.83 12.97
CA ALA A 159 -8.63 -8.34 14.21
C ALA A 159 -9.92 -9.13 13.92
N PRO A 160 -10.11 -10.33 14.53
CA PRO A 160 -11.30 -11.16 14.26
C PRO A 160 -12.63 -10.43 14.48
N GLU A 161 -12.70 -9.52 15.43
CA GLU A 161 -13.89 -8.72 15.74
C GLU A 161 -14.30 -7.73 14.64
N THR A 162 -13.42 -7.42 13.70
CA THR A 162 -13.68 -6.48 12.59
C THR A 162 -14.95 -6.86 11.81
N VAL A 163 -15.23 -8.16 11.64
CA VAL A 163 -16.44 -8.66 10.95
C VAL A 163 -17.74 -8.30 11.68
N ASN A 164 -17.69 -7.98 12.97
CA ASN A 164 -18.88 -7.60 13.75
C ASN A 164 -19.32 -6.15 13.48
N TYR A 165 -18.42 -5.32 12.93
CA TYR A 165 -18.66 -3.90 12.72
C TYR A 165 -19.04 -3.56 11.27
N CYS A 166 -18.89 -4.50 10.33
CA CYS A 166 -19.26 -4.29 8.93
C CYS A 166 -20.15 -5.41 8.38
N THR A 167 -20.89 -5.08 7.34
CA THR A 167 -21.75 -6.02 6.60
C THR A 167 -20.92 -6.94 5.72
N ALA A 168 -19.87 -6.41 5.10
CA ALA A 168 -18.91 -7.17 4.32
C ALA A 168 -17.55 -6.48 4.33
N LEU A 169 -16.49 -7.31 4.38
CA LEU A 169 -15.10 -6.89 4.27
C LEU A 169 -14.52 -7.44 2.95
N VAL A 170 -14.11 -6.54 2.08
CA VAL A 170 -13.54 -6.84 0.76
C VAL A 170 -12.07 -6.46 0.77
N VAL A 171 -11.17 -7.44 0.69
CA VAL A 171 -9.72 -7.21 0.78
C VAL A 171 -9.09 -7.34 -0.61
N TYR A 172 -8.01 -6.61 -0.90
CA TYR A 172 -7.25 -6.76 -2.13
C TYR A 172 -6.70 -8.18 -2.24
N GLN A 173 -6.65 -8.71 -3.45
CA GLN A 173 -6.15 -10.05 -3.74
C GLN A 173 -4.74 -10.03 -4.35
N GLN A 174 -4.24 -8.85 -4.74
CA GLN A 174 -3.02 -8.74 -5.52
C GLN A 174 -1.94 -7.90 -4.81
N THR A 175 -0.70 -8.35 -4.94
CA THR A 175 0.51 -7.59 -4.61
C THR A 175 1.55 -7.84 -5.70
N PRO A 176 2.02 -6.81 -6.45
CA PRO A 176 1.60 -5.39 -6.37
C PRO A 176 0.10 -5.18 -6.50
N HIS A 177 -0.48 -4.16 -5.79
CA HIS A 177 -1.91 -3.90 -5.75
C HIS A 177 -2.42 -3.30 -7.08
N LEU A 178 -2.75 -4.15 -8.03
CA LEU A 178 -3.29 -3.77 -9.34
C LEU A 178 -4.82 -3.89 -9.38
N ASP A 179 -5.43 -4.39 -8.32
CA ASP A 179 -6.86 -4.71 -8.22
C ASP A 179 -7.64 -3.79 -7.26
N THR A 180 -7.07 -2.70 -6.77
CA THR A 180 -7.73 -1.79 -5.83
C THR A 180 -9.06 -1.28 -6.37
N ARG A 181 -9.10 -0.76 -7.61
CA ARG A 181 -10.33 -0.29 -8.27
C ARG A 181 -11.35 -1.42 -8.49
N PRO A 182 -11.03 -2.60 -9.03
CA PRO A 182 -11.90 -3.77 -9.07
C PRO A 182 -12.45 -4.19 -7.70
N ARG A 183 -11.65 -4.14 -6.64
CA ARG A 183 -12.11 -4.47 -5.28
C ARG A 183 -13.09 -3.42 -4.76
N GLY A 184 -12.86 -2.15 -5.05
CA GLY A 184 -13.84 -1.09 -4.80
C GLY A 184 -15.17 -1.33 -5.53
N GLN A 185 -15.13 -1.68 -6.82
CA GLN A 185 -16.34 -2.03 -7.58
C GLN A 185 -17.09 -3.21 -6.95
N ARG A 186 -16.35 -4.23 -6.48
CA ARG A 186 -16.92 -5.39 -5.77
C ARG A 186 -17.62 -4.95 -4.49
N ALA A 187 -16.99 -4.12 -3.67
CA ALA A 187 -17.56 -3.62 -2.42
C ALA A 187 -18.85 -2.81 -2.66
N ALA A 188 -18.85 -1.91 -3.63
CA ALA A 188 -20.03 -1.13 -3.99
C ALA A 188 -21.16 -2.00 -4.54
N SER A 189 -20.85 -3.01 -5.35
CA SER A 189 -21.85 -3.98 -5.85
C SER A 189 -22.48 -4.77 -4.70
N ILE A 190 -21.68 -5.23 -3.73
CA ILE A 190 -22.21 -5.91 -2.54
C ILE A 190 -23.14 -4.99 -1.76
N LEU A 191 -22.76 -3.73 -1.53
CA LEU A 191 -23.61 -2.77 -0.82
C LEU A 191 -24.94 -2.58 -1.54
N MET A 192 -24.93 -2.27 -2.86
CA MET A 192 -26.15 -1.99 -3.61
C MET A 192 -27.07 -3.21 -3.69
N ARG A 193 -26.55 -4.40 -3.89
CA ARG A 193 -27.33 -5.65 -3.88
C ARG A 193 -27.92 -5.95 -2.49
N THR A 194 -27.18 -5.63 -1.43
CA THR A 194 -27.68 -5.77 -0.04
C THR A 194 -28.84 -4.81 0.21
N LEU A 195 -28.75 -3.55 -0.23
CA LEU A 195 -29.79 -2.54 -0.07
C LEU A 195 -31.08 -2.90 -0.87
N ARG A 196 -30.94 -3.59 -1.98
CA ARG A 196 -32.08 -4.10 -2.76
C ARG A 196 -32.65 -5.42 -2.22
N GLY A 197 -32.04 -5.98 -1.18
CA GLY A 197 -32.44 -7.28 -0.60
C GLY A 197 -32.14 -8.49 -1.49
N GLU A 198 -31.29 -8.35 -2.51
CA GLU A 198 -30.88 -9.41 -3.43
C GLU A 198 -29.92 -10.42 -2.76
N ILE A 199 -29.15 -9.98 -1.77
CA ILE A 199 -28.19 -10.78 -1.03
C ILE A 199 -28.22 -10.46 0.47
N LYS A 200 -27.75 -11.42 1.29
CA LYS A 200 -27.59 -11.29 2.75
C LYS A 200 -26.16 -11.68 3.13
N PRO A 201 -25.18 -10.76 3.05
CA PRO A 201 -23.78 -11.09 3.30
C PRO A 201 -23.56 -11.67 4.69
N VAL A 202 -22.86 -12.79 4.76
CA VAL A 202 -22.29 -13.40 5.96
C VAL A 202 -20.81 -13.60 5.71
N GLN A 203 -19.97 -13.47 6.74
CA GLN A 203 -18.53 -13.49 6.54
C GLN A 203 -17.79 -14.23 7.66
N THR A 204 -16.62 -14.73 7.32
CA THR A 204 -15.71 -15.45 8.21
C THR A 204 -14.28 -15.03 7.96
N ILE A 205 -13.52 -14.92 9.06
CA ILE A 205 -12.06 -14.73 9.04
C ILE A 205 -11.40 -15.96 9.65
N VAL A 206 -10.37 -16.50 8.96
CA VAL A 206 -9.49 -17.54 9.50
C VAL A 206 -8.06 -17.03 9.43
N LYS A 207 -7.32 -17.15 10.53
CA LYS A 207 -5.93 -16.67 10.65
C LYS A 207 -4.97 -17.84 10.87
N PRO A 208 -4.15 -18.23 9.89
CA PRO A 208 -3.02 -19.13 10.14
C PRO A 208 -2.04 -18.52 11.15
N PRO A 209 -1.57 -19.28 12.17
CA PRO A 209 -0.73 -18.73 13.24
C PRO A 209 0.73 -18.60 12.78
N MET A 210 1.03 -17.71 11.86
CA MET A 210 2.34 -17.54 11.27
C MET A 210 2.63 -16.09 10.88
N VAL A 211 3.91 -15.77 10.71
CA VAL A 211 4.36 -14.57 9.99
C VAL A 211 4.53 -14.94 8.52
N PHE A 212 3.90 -14.18 7.63
CA PHE A 212 4.13 -14.34 6.21
C PHE A 212 5.19 -13.33 5.77
N ASN A 213 6.37 -13.82 5.41
CA ASN A 213 7.50 -12.93 5.11
C ASN A 213 7.25 -12.15 3.81
N ILE A 214 7.53 -10.84 3.83
CA ILE A 214 7.28 -9.92 2.71
C ILE A 214 7.99 -10.32 1.40
N LEU A 215 9.08 -11.07 1.45
CA LEU A 215 9.75 -11.61 0.26
C LEU A 215 8.82 -12.46 -0.61
N TYR A 216 7.76 -13.02 -0.01
CA TYR A 216 6.82 -13.95 -0.64
C TYR A 216 5.44 -13.34 -0.93
N HIS A 217 5.29 -12.02 -0.77
CA HIS A 217 4.02 -11.34 -1.00
C HIS A 217 3.64 -11.18 -2.48
N ASN A 218 4.52 -11.56 -3.43
CA ASN A 218 4.18 -11.47 -4.85
C ASN A 218 3.08 -12.47 -5.22
N THR A 219 1.89 -11.97 -5.59
CA THR A 219 0.74 -12.79 -5.96
C THR A 219 0.70 -13.16 -7.45
N PHE A 220 1.61 -12.65 -8.25
CA PHE A 220 1.74 -12.97 -9.68
C PHE A 220 2.73 -14.10 -9.95
N ALA A 221 3.53 -14.46 -8.96
CA ALA A 221 4.51 -15.53 -9.05
C ALA A 221 4.82 -16.12 -7.66
N GLY A 222 5.55 -17.26 -7.64
CA GLY A 222 6.01 -17.90 -6.41
C GLY A 222 4.91 -18.63 -5.65
N VAL A 223 5.16 -18.91 -4.38
CA VAL A 223 4.37 -19.84 -3.55
C VAL A 223 2.95 -19.35 -3.25
N LEU A 224 2.74 -18.03 -3.22
CA LEU A 224 1.43 -17.44 -2.94
C LEU A 224 0.52 -17.39 -4.16
N HIS A 225 1.11 -17.33 -5.38
CA HIS A 225 0.36 -17.22 -6.63
C HIS A 225 -0.76 -18.28 -6.78
N PRO A 226 -0.52 -19.60 -6.63
CA PRO A 226 -1.59 -20.59 -6.81
C PRO A 226 -2.69 -20.52 -5.75
N ILE A 227 -2.40 -19.97 -4.56
CA ILE A 227 -3.41 -19.78 -3.51
C ILE A 227 -4.26 -18.54 -3.80
N THR A 228 -3.64 -17.47 -4.29
CA THR A 228 -4.34 -16.27 -4.76
C THR A 228 -5.25 -16.59 -5.94
N GLN A 229 -4.77 -17.36 -6.93
CA GLN A 229 -5.59 -17.77 -8.07
C GLN A 229 -6.79 -18.61 -7.63
N ASP A 230 -6.62 -19.52 -6.68
CA ASP A 230 -7.72 -20.31 -6.11
C ASP A 230 -8.80 -19.43 -5.46
N SER A 231 -8.42 -18.36 -4.75
CA SER A 231 -9.39 -17.41 -4.17
C SER A 231 -10.14 -16.62 -5.25
N ILE A 232 -9.46 -16.24 -6.33
CA ILE A 232 -10.07 -15.55 -7.48
C ILE A 232 -11.04 -16.48 -8.23
N GLU A 233 -10.64 -17.72 -8.48
CA GLU A 233 -11.48 -18.71 -9.16
C GLU A 233 -12.71 -19.11 -8.30
N LEU A 234 -12.56 -19.15 -6.98
CA LEU A 234 -13.69 -19.39 -6.07
C LEU A 234 -14.77 -18.31 -6.23
N GLU A 235 -14.39 -17.03 -6.33
CA GLU A 235 -15.34 -15.92 -6.58
C GLU A 235 -16.05 -16.04 -7.94
N LYS A 236 -15.35 -16.57 -8.97
CA LYS A 236 -15.91 -16.73 -10.31
C LYS A 236 -16.81 -17.95 -10.44
N ALA A 237 -16.40 -19.05 -9.84
CA ALA A 237 -17.07 -20.35 -9.99
C ALA A 237 -18.32 -20.47 -9.13
N ASN A 238 -18.41 -19.75 -8.00
CA ASN A 238 -19.52 -19.85 -7.07
C ASN A 238 -20.21 -18.49 -6.85
N PRO A 239 -21.40 -18.25 -7.44
CA PRO A 239 -22.11 -16.98 -7.32
C PRO A 239 -22.57 -16.65 -5.89
N LYS A 240 -22.59 -17.64 -4.98
CA LYS A 240 -22.85 -17.39 -3.56
C LYS A 240 -21.62 -16.85 -2.83
N VAL A 241 -20.41 -16.95 -3.40
CA VAL A 241 -19.22 -16.34 -2.83
C VAL A 241 -19.12 -14.91 -3.33
N LEU A 242 -19.44 -13.97 -2.46
CA LEU A 242 -19.46 -12.55 -2.79
C LEU A 242 -18.06 -11.94 -2.82
N SER A 243 -17.15 -12.44 -1.96
CA SER A 243 -15.74 -12.07 -1.92
C SER A 243 -14.94 -13.17 -1.22
N ALA A 244 -13.75 -13.48 -1.74
CA ALA A 244 -12.77 -14.35 -1.10
C ALA A 244 -11.38 -13.73 -1.24
N SER A 245 -10.68 -13.51 -0.14
CA SER A 245 -9.37 -12.87 -0.14
C SER A 245 -8.40 -13.63 0.76
N VAL A 246 -7.21 -13.86 0.24
CA VAL A 246 -6.06 -14.36 1.01
C VAL A 246 -5.07 -13.21 1.14
N LEU A 247 -4.84 -12.77 2.35
CA LEU A 247 -3.96 -11.64 2.67
C LEU A 247 -2.78 -12.11 3.50
N ALA A 248 -1.62 -11.48 3.31
CA ALA A 248 -0.39 -11.87 3.99
C ALA A 248 -0.21 -11.21 5.35
N GLY A 249 -0.92 -10.13 5.63
CA GLY A 249 -0.69 -9.31 6.82
C GLY A 249 0.56 -8.42 6.67
N TYR A 250 0.91 -7.73 7.74
CA TYR A 250 1.99 -6.75 7.74
C TYR A 250 2.95 -7.01 8.92
N GLN A 251 4.12 -7.54 8.62
CA GLN A 251 5.09 -8.00 9.63
C GLN A 251 5.78 -6.86 10.41
N TYR A 252 5.63 -5.61 9.98
CA TYR A 252 6.27 -4.45 10.63
C TYR A 252 5.36 -3.73 11.63
N ALA A 253 4.19 -4.28 11.92
CA ALA A 253 3.34 -3.82 12.99
C ALA A 253 3.39 -4.78 14.18
N ASP A 254 3.85 -4.29 15.34
CA ASP A 254 3.84 -5.05 16.60
C ASP A 254 2.43 -5.00 17.22
N VAL A 255 1.54 -5.85 16.70
CA VAL A 255 0.12 -5.90 17.09
C VAL A 255 -0.31 -7.34 17.41
N PRO A 256 -1.32 -7.53 18.27
CA PRO A 256 -1.75 -8.88 18.71
C PRO A 256 -2.21 -9.78 17.55
N TYR A 257 -2.70 -9.20 16.47
CA TYR A 257 -3.26 -9.93 15.33
C TYR A 257 -2.37 -9.89 14.09
N MET A 258 -1.06 -9.71 14.26
CA MET A 258 -0.11 -9.75 13.14
C MET A 258 -0.20 -11.08 12.38
N GLY A 259 -0.06 -11.02 11.07
CA GLY A 259 0.06 -12.19 10.20
C GLY A 259 -1.10 -12.36 9.21
N PRO A 260 -1.04 -13.44 8.40
CA PRO A 260 -1.99 -13.68 7.34
C PRO A 260 -3.41 -13.92 7.85
N ALA A 261 -4.36 -13.68 6.97
CA ALA A 261 -5.74 -14.04 7.19
C ALA A 261 -6.41 -14.45 5.87
N VAL A 262 -7.50 -15.17 5.98
CA VAL A 262 -8.40 -15.46 4.87
C VAL A 262 -9.78 -14.92 5.25
N VAL A 263 -10.34 -14.12 4.37
CA VAL A 263 -11.67 -13.54 4.51
C VAL A 263 -12.56 -14.07 3.41
N VAL A 264 -13.69 -14.70 3.76
CA VAL A 264 -14.71 -15.13 2.79
C VAL A 264 -16.05 -14.51 3.18
N VAL A 265 -16.68 -13.87 2.21
CA VAL A 265 -18.03 -13.29 2.30
C VAL A 265 -18.95 -14.11 1.41
N ALA A 266 -20.01 -14.68 1.95
CA ALA A 266 -20.97 -15.48 1.20
C ALA A 266 -22.39 -14.91 1.32
N ASP A 267 -23.25 -15.25 0.37
CA ASP A 267 -24.67 -14.86 0.36
C ASP A 267 -25.49 -15.86 1.19
N GLY A 268 -25.83 -15.45 2.41
CA GLY A 268 -26.72 -16.20 3.33
C GLY A 268 -26.18 -17.56 3.83
N ASP A 269 -25.02 -18.00 3.36
CA ASP A 269 -24.48 -19.34 3.62
C ASP A 269 -23.20 -19.26 4.49
N ARG A 270 -23.38 -19.24 5.81
CA ARG A 270 -22.26 -19.21 6.77
C ARG A 270 -21.36 -20.42 6.66
N ASN A 271 -21.95 -21.62 6.46
CA ASN A 271 -21.17 -22.86 6.34
C ASN A 271 -20.27 -22.83 5.10
N LEU A 272 -20.74 -22.24 3.99
CA LEU A 272 -19.91 -22.02 2.81
C LEU A 272 -18.74 -21.09 3.13
N ALA A 273 -18.99 -19.94 3.79
CA ALA A 273 -17.94 -19.00 4.15
C ALA A 273 -16.88 -19.65 5.06
N GLU A 274 -17.28 -20.38 6.08
CA GLU A 274 -16.39 -21.08 7.03
C GLU A 274 -15.56 -22.16 6.35
N ARG A 275 -16.19 -23.02 5.55
CA ARG A 275 -15.51 -24.11 4.83
C ARG A 275 -14.44 -23.57 3.88
N GLU A 276 -14.77 -22.57 3.06
CA GLU A 276 -13.84 -22.04 2.07
C GLU A 276 -12.75 -21.19 2.72
N ALA A 277 -13.05 -20.41 3.76
CA ALA A 277 -12.05 -19.69 4.52
C ALA A 277 -11.03 -20.64 5.17
N LYS A 278 -11.52 -21.74 5.80
CA LYS A 278 -10.63 -22.77 6.36
C LYS A 278 -9.80 -23.45 5.28
N ARG A 279 -10.39 -23.85 4.16
CA ARG A 279 -9.69 -24.50 3.04
C ARG A 279 -8.52 -23.67 2.52
N LEU A 280 -8.75 -22.38 2.28
CA LEU A 280 -7.72 -21.47 1.83
C LEU A 280 -6.66 -21.19 2.91
N ALA A 281 -7.06 -21.07 4.18
CA ALA A 281 -6.15 -20.89 5.31
C ALA A 281 -5.24 -22.11 5.53
N ASP A 282 -5.77 -23.33 5.37
CA ASP A 282 -4.99 -24.57 5.43
C ASP A 282 -3.92 -24.61 4.32
N ARG A 283 -4.23 -24.09 3.13
CA ARG A 283 -3.23 -23.96 2.04
C ARG A 283 -2.13 -22.95 2.39
N VAL A 284 -2.50 -21.80 2.96
CA VAL A 284 -1.50 -20.81 3.45
C VAL A 284 -0.60 -21.43 4.51
N TRP A 285 -1.18 -22.17 5.46
CA TRP A 285 -0.41 -22.86 6.47
C TRP A 285 0.49 -23.95 5.87
N GLY A 286 0.03 -24.63 4.82
CA GLY A 286 0.77 -25.69 4.14
C GLY A 286 2.11 -25.26 3.59
N ILE A 287 2.21 -24.02 3.06
CA ILE A 287 3.45 -23.49 2.44
C ILE A 287 4.42 -22.85 3.44
N ARG A 288 4.13 -22.84 4.74
CA ARG A 288 4.94 -22.13 5.76
C ARG A 288 6.43 -22.50 5.77
N HIS A 289 6.79 -23.72 5.41
CA HIS A 289 8.19 -24.18 5.36
C HIS A 289 8.92 -23.76 4.08
N GLU A 290 8.21 -23.23 3.09
CA GLU A 290 8.78 -22.72 1.85
C GLU A 290 9.23 -21.25 1.98
N LEU A 291 8.79 -20.55 3.04
CA LEU A 291 9.07 -19.13 3.27
C LEU A 291 10.47 -18.90 3.87
N LYS A 292 11.50 -19.31 3.13
CA LYS A 292 12.91 -19.20 3.56
C LYS A 292 13.47 -17.83 3.22
N MET A 293 14.29 -17.24 4.09
CA MET A 293 14.97 -15.97 3.84
C MET A 293 16.23 -16.20 2.98
N ASN A 294 16.13 -16.03 1.66
CA ASN A 294 17.21 -16.27 0.71
C ASN A 294 17.57 -14.99 -0.09
N ALA A 295 17.48 -13.82 0.51
CA ALA A 295 17.90 -12.58 -0.16
C ALA A 295 19.41 -12.34 0.07
N PRO A 296 20.20 -11.94 -0.96
CA PRO A 296 21.60 -11.59 -0.82
C PRO A 296 21.76 -10.30 0.00
N ASP A 297 22.87 -10.17 0.71
CA ASP A 297 23.28 -8.90 1.32
C ASP A 297 23.65 -7.85 0.25
N ALA A 298 23.80 -6.59 0.68
CA ALA A 298 24.09 -5.48 -0.22
C ALA A 298 25.41 -5.67 -1.00
N ALA A 299 26.46 -6.19 -0.33
CA ALA A 299 27.77 -6.39 -0.96
C ALA A 299 27.70 -7.44 -2.07
N THR A 300 27.01 -8.55 -1.82
CA THR A 300 26.81 -9.63 -2.80
C THR A 300 25.89 -9.18 -3.93
N ALA A 301 24.79 -8.47 -3.63
CA ALA A 301 23.87 -7.98 -4.63
C ALA A 301 24.52 -6.99 -5.63
N VAL A 302 25.30 -6.02 -5.11
CA VAL A 302 26.03 -5.06 -5.94
C VAL A 302 27.09 -5.77 -6.79
N ARG A 303 27.89 -6.66 -6.22
CA ARG A 303 28.89 -7.43 -6.95
C ARG A 303 28.27 -8.25 -8.10
N ASN A 304 27.15 -8.89 -7.86
CA ASN A 304 26.45 -9.68 -8.88
C ASN A 304 25.86 -8.76 -9.96
N ALA A 305 25.24 -7.65 -9.60
CA ALA A 305 24.69 -6.68 -10.53
C ALA A 305 25.77 -6.08 -11.45
N MET A 306 26.98 -5.77 -10.94
CA MET A 306 28.10 -5.30 -11.74
C MET A 306 28.58 -6.32 -12.79
N ARG A 307 28.37 -7.62 -12.53
CA ARG A 307 28.79 -8.73 -13.40
C ARG A 307 27.68 -9.23 -14.31
N ALA A 308 26.48 -8.70 -14.19
CA ALA A 308 25.36 -9.13 -15.02
C ALA A 308 25.65 -8.90 -16.50
N SER A 309 25.14 -9.78 -17.36
CA SER A 309 25.30 -9.67 -18.82
C SER A 309 24.21 -8.82 -19.47
N LYS A 310 23.14 -8.53 -18.75
CA LYS A 310 22.00 -7.71 -19.19
C LYS A 310 21.68 -6.66 -18.15
N PHE A 311 21.28 -5.48 -18.59
CA PHE A 311 21.03 -4.31 -17.76
C PHE A 311 19.69 -3.64 -18.09
N PRO A 312 19.12 -2.81 -17.18
CA PRO A 312 19.57 -2.62 -15.80
C PRO A 312 19.22 -3.80 -14.89
N VAL A 313 19.99 -3.97 -13.83
CA VAL A 313 19.60 -4.78 -12.66
C VAL A 313 18.97 -3.86 -11.64
N ALA A 314 17.73 -4.14 -11.23
CA ALA A 314 17.03 -3.38 -10.19
C ALA A 314 17.28 -4.05 -8.83
N LEU A 315 17.94 -3.34 -7.93
CA LEU A 315 18.19 -3.75 -6.54
C LEU A 315 17.10 -3.14 -5.66
N MET A 316 16.23 -3.99 -5.11
CA MET A 316 15.19 -3.58 -4.17
C MET A 316 15.78 -3.57 -2.76
N ASP A 317 16.02 -2.40 -2.18
CA ASP A 317 16.52 -2.21 -0.82
C ASP A 317 15.40 -2.50 0.19
N THR A 318 15.29 -3.76 0.59
CA THR A 318 14.14 -4.24 1.37
C THR A 318 14.08 -3.68 2.79
N GLY A 319 15.24 -3.39 3.39
CA GLY A 319 15.31 -2.81 4.74
C GLY A 319 14.86 -1.35 4.81
N ASP A 320 14.78 -0.69 3.64
CA ASP A 320 14.38 0.72 3.53
C ASP A 320 13.18 0.90 2.57
N ASN A 321 12.21 0.00 2.66
CA ASN A 321 10.98 0.06 1.87
C ASN A 321 10.08 1.22 2.35
N ILE A 322 10.02 2.31 1.58
CA ILE A 322 9.18 3.47 1.89
C ILE A 322 7.69 3.06 1.95
N GLY A 323 7.25 2.17 1.05
CA GLY A 323 5.90 1.60 1.07
C GLY A 323 5.61 0.76 2.31
N GLY A 324 6.61 0.29 3.03
CA GLY A 324 6.50 -0.37 4.34
C GLY A 324 6.87 0.54 5.51
N GLY A 325 6.83 1.86 5.35
CA GLY A 325 7.03 2.81 6.43
C GLY A 325 8.48 3.07 6.82
N ALA A 326 9.46 2.66 6.01
CA ALA A 326 10.85 3.10 6.21
C ALA A 326 11.07 4.54 5.72
N ALA A 327 12.20 5.11 6.06
CA ALA A 327 12.48 6.52 5.80
C ALA A 327 12.90 6.83 4.37
N GLY A 328 13.48 5.88 3.65
CA GLY A 328 14.03 6.10 2.31
C GLY A 328 15.43 6.74 2.31
N ASP A 329 16.14 6.64 3.44
CA ASP A 329 17.47 7.25 3.61
C ASP A 329 18.59 6.26 3.96
N SER A 330 18.34 4.94 3.88
CA SER A 330 19.33 3.90 4.14
C SER A 330 20.51 3.99 3.19
N THR A 331 21.71 3.83 3.73
CA THR A 331 22.96 3.97 3.00
C THR A 331 23.62 2.65 2.59
N PHE A 332 23.14 1.50 3.05
CA PHE A 332 23.83 0.20 2.87
C PHE A 332 24.12 -0.16 1.42
N VAL A 333 23.15 0.02 0.50
CA VAL A 333 23.38 -0.29 -0.91
C VAL A 333 24.26 0.76 -1.56
N LEU A 334 24.06 2.06 -1.28
CA LEU A 334 24.89 3.15 -1.79
C LEU A 334 26.36 2.99 -1.34
N GLU A 335 26.59 2.60 -0.08
CA GLU A 335 27.93 2.32 0.44
C GLU A 335 28.64 1.25 -0.40
N GLN A 336 27.96 0.15 -0.72
CA GLN A 336 28.52 -0.91 -1.53
C GLN A 336 28.77 -0.50 -2.99
N LEU A 337 27.90 0.34 -3.58
CA LEU A 337 28.14 0.91 -4.92
C LEU A 337 29.44 1.73 -4.95
N LEU A 338 29.67 2.55 -3.93
CA LEU A 338 30.87 3.39 -3.82
C LEU A 338 32.13 2.55 -3.50
N GLN A 339 32.07 1.66 -2.52
CA GLN A 339 33.22 0.81 -2.12
C GLN A 339 33.70 -0.11 -3.24
N GLN A 340 32.76 -0.68 -4.00
CA GLN A 340 33.05 -1.58 -5.13
C GLN A 340 33.32 -0.81 -6.42
N LYS A 341 33.25 0.53 -6.42
CA LYS A 341 33.46 1.40 -7.57
C LYS A 341 32.51 1.04 -8.74
N ALA A 342 31.25 0.74 -8.44
CA ALA A 342 30.25 0.49 -9.44
C ALA A 342 30.04 1.72 -10.34
N ASP A 343 29.73 1.50 -11.61
CA ASP A 343 29.43 2.54 -12.59
C ASP A 343 28.01 2.37 -13.14
N GLY A 344 27.41 3.44 -13.61
CA GLY A 344 26.09 3.41 -14.23
C GLY A 344 24.96 3.11 -13.26
N TRP A 345 25.03 3.66 -12.06
CA TRP A 345 23.97 3.46 -11.06
C TRP A 345 23.06 4.66 -10.87
N GLY A 346 21.79 4.39 -10.52
CA GLY A 346 20.81 5.39 -10.09
C GLY A 346 20.23 5.02 -8.72
N VAL A 347 20.28 5.96 -7.76
CA VAL A 347 19.75 5.83 -6.41
C VAL A 347 18.86 7.02 -6.09
N VAL A 348 17.63 6.78 -5.65
CA VAL A 348 16.75 7.82 -5.10
C VAL A 348 16.79 7.75 -3.58
N MET A 349 17.00 8.89 -2.90
CA MET A 349 17.18 8.95 -1.46
C MET A 349 16.47 10.17 -0.87
N TYR A 350 15.75 9.97 0.22
CA TYR A 350 15.18 11.05 1.02
C TYR A 350 16.28 11.71 1.87
N ASP A 351 16.63 12.97 1.58
CA ASP A 351 17.56 13.76 2.38
C ASP A 351 17.35 15.27 2.16
N PRO A 352 16.41 15.90 2.89
CA PRO A 352 16.10 17.32 2.74
C PRO A 352 17.33 18.24 2.93
N ALA A 353 18.21 17.91 3.89
CA ALA A 353 19.41 18.72 4.17
C ALA A 353 20.40 18.67 3.00
N ALA A 354 20.52 17.51 2.34
CA ALA A 354 21.37 17.38 1.17
C ALA A 354 20.80 18.12 -0.05
N VAL A 355 19.48 18.19 -0.20
CA VAL A 355 18.84 19.05 -1.21
C VAL A 355 19.15 20.52 -0.97
N ASP A 356 19.08 20.98 0.30
CA ASP A 356 19.41 22.38 0.62
C ASP A 356 20.89 22.71 0.36
N ALA A 357 21.79 21.75 0.61
CA ALA A 357 23.21 21.91 0.27
C ALA A 357 23.44 21.97 -1.25
N ALA A 358 22.73 21.13 -2.02
CA ALA A 358 22.79 21.18 -3.49
C ALA A 358 22.28 22.51 -4.03
N LEU A 359 21.19 23.07 -3.46
CA LEU A 359 20.67 24.39 -3.83
C LEU A 359 21.71 25.49 -3.63
N LYS A 360 22.42 25.46 -2.49
CA LYS A 360 23.49 26.43 -2.22
C LYS A 360 24.64 26.31 -3.20
N ALA A 361 24.97 25.11 -3.66
CA ALA A 361 26.01 24.87 -4.66
C ALA A 361 25.60 25.34 -6.06
N GLY A 362 24.31 25.33 -6.39
CA GLY A 362 23.77 25.70 -7.70
C GLY A 362 24.06 24.65 -8.79
N ILE A 363 23.43 24.82 -9.97
CA ILE A 363 23.66 23.93 -11.13
C ILE A 363 25.13 24.01 -11.56
N ASN A 364 25.72 22.85 -11.86
CA ASN A 364 27.15 22.63 -12.11
C ASN A 364 28.06 22.87 -10.90
N GLY A 365 27.54 23.36 -9.77
CA GLY A 365 28.30 23.53 -8.54
C GLY A 365 28.80 22.20 -7.97
N ARG A 366 29.92 22.25 -7.24
CA ARG A 366 30.49 21.09 -6.56
C ARG A 366 29.57 20.66 -5.41
N PHE A 367 29.18 19.39 -5.41
CA PHE A 367 28.51 18.73 -4.30
C PHE A 367 29.53 17.84 -3.57
N ASP A 368 29.62 17.97 -2.26
CA ASP A 368 30.52 17.17 -1.44
C ASP A 368 29.94 17.11 -0.02
N MET A 369 29.14 16.07 0.26
CA MET A 369 28.37 16.01 1.50
C MET A 369 28.12 14.57 1.95
N ALA A 370 27.95 14.39 3.27
CA ALA A 370 27.43 13.16 3.87
C ALA A 370 25.91 13.08 3.69
N VAL A 371 25.43 12.03 3.02
CA VAL A 371 24.03 11.81 2.66
C VAL A 371 23.45 10.55 3.31
N GLY A 372 22.13 10.55 3.52
CA GLY A 372 21.37 9.43 4.08
C GLY A 372 21.74 9.09 5.54
N GLY A 373 21.16 8.02 6.07
CA GLY A 373 21.43 7.49 7.42
C GLY A 373 21.21 8.50 8.55
N LYS A 374 20.27 9.46 8.37
CA LYS A 374 20.05 10.57 9.31
C LYS A 374 18.79 10.40 10.15
N THR A 375 17.86 9.55 9.70
CA THR A 375 16.54 9.39 10.34
C THR A 375 16.57 8.41 11.50
N ALA A 376 17.33 7.32 11.38
CA ALA A 376 17.49 6.33 12.43
C ALA A 376 18.81 5.54 12.27
N SER A 377 19.42 5.12 13.37
CA SER A 377 20.68 4.36 13.37
C SER A 377 20.60 3.03 12.60
N GLN A 378 19.44 2.44 12.52
CA GLN A 378 19.19 1.19 11.77
C GLN A 378 19.25 1.38 10.22
N HIS A 379 19.30 2.62 9.72
CA HIS A 379 19.41 2.94 8.29
C HIS A 379 20.88 3.16 7.84
N GLY A 380 21.84 2.81 8.66
CA GLY A 380 23.26 3.01 8.42
C GLY A 380 23.75 4.36 8.92
N LYS A 381 24.98 4.73 8.50
CA LYS A 381 25.59 6.02 8.83
C LYS A 381 25.56 6.93 7.60
N PRO A 382 25.51 8.26 7.77
CA PRO A 382 25.70 9.17 6.66
C PRO A 382 26.98 8.87 5.88
N ILE A 383 26.90 8.79 4.55
CA ILE A 383 28.01 8.45 3.68
C ILE A 383 28.38 9.64 2.77
N ARG A 384 29.67 9.93 2.66
CA ARG A 384 30.16 11.04 1.83
C ARG A 384 29.99 10.70 0.34
N VAL A 385 29.30 11.56 -0.38
CA VAL A 385 29.19 11.53 -1.85
C VAL A 385 29.73 12.85 -2.39
N ALA A 386 30.68 12.76 -3.31
CA ALA A 386 31.18 13.88 -4.06
C ALA A 386 30.73 13.82 -5.52
N GLY A 387 30.57 14.98 -6.13
CA GLY A 387 30.10 15.09 -7.52
C GLY A 387 29.77 16.53 -7.90
N ARG A 388 28.86 16.69 -8.85
CA ARG A 388 28.32 17.99 -9.25
C ARG A 388 26.80 17.98 -9.29
N VAL A 389 26.17 19.09 -9.00
CA VAL A 389 24.73 19.26 -9.17
C VAL A 389 24.40 19.31 -10.65
N ARG A 390 23.60 18.37 -11.13
CA ARG A 390 23.17 18.29 -12.54
C ARG A 390 21.94 19.15 -12.80
N SER A 391 20.90 18.98 -11.99
CA SER A 391 19.60 19.65 -12.18
C SER A 391 18.81 19.69 -10.89
N PHE A 392 17.78 20.54 -10.88
CA PHE A 392 16.71 20.57 -9.89
C PHE A 392 15.37 20.35 -10.59
N ASP A 393 14.40 19.85 -9.82
CA ASP A 393 13.04 19.57 -10.25
C ASP A 393 12.07 19.79 -9.08
N ASP A 394 10.81 20.11 -9.33
CA ASP A 394 9.79 20.22 -8.28
C ASP A 394 9.37 18.85 -7.72
N GLY A 395 9.76 17.79 -8.40
CA GLY A 395 9.52 16.39 -7.99
C GLY A 395 8.09 15.92 -8.25
N GLU A 396 7.36 16.58 -9.14
CA GLU A 396 6.00 16.20 -9.53
C GLU A 396 6.00 15.39 -10.82
N TYR A 397 5.31 14.25 -10.81
CA TYR A 397 5.16 13.41 -12.01
C TYR A 397 3.85 12.64 -12.00
N ILE A 398 3.44 12.22 -13.20
CA ILE A 398 2.19 11.49 -13.44
C ILE A 398 2.51 10.07 -13.89
N GLU A 399 1.81 9.09 -13.31
CA GLU A 399 1.79 7.71 -13.75
C GLU A 399 0.44 7.39 -14.40
N THR A 400 0.47 7.09 -15.69
CA THR A 400 -0.76 6.80 -16.46
C THR A 400 -1.14 5.33 -16.48
N ALA A 401 -0.19 4.43 -16.23
CA ALA A 401 -0.47 3.00 -16.12
C ALA A 401 -1.04 2.64 -14.74
N VAL A 402 -1.71 1.50 -14.65
CA VAL A 402 -2.10 0.95 -13.36
C VAL A 402 -0.84 0.41 -12.67
N ARG A 403 -0.46 1.01 -11.56
CA ARG A 403 0.65 0.59 -10.72
C ARG A 403 0.16 0.30 -9.31
N HIS A 404 1.06 -0.12 -8.43
CA HIS A 404 0.73 -0.46 -7.06
C HIS A 404 -0.08 0.65 -6.36
N GLY A 405 -1.24 0.29 -5.83
CA GLY A 405 -2.15 1.21 -5.12
C GLY A 405 -2.98 2.15 -6.00
N GLY A 406 -2.79 2.13 -7.33
CA GLY A 406 -3.60 2.91 -8.27
C GLY A 406 -3.37 4.42 -8.22
N ASN A 407 -2.28 4.90 -7.59
CA ASN A 407 -1.95 6.32 -7.55
C ASN A 407 -1.52 6.83 -8.93
N THR A 408 -1.99 8.01 -9.30
CA THR A 408 -1.67 8.68 -10.57
C THR A 408 -0.72 9.85 -10.38
N PHE A 409 -0.84 10.59 -9.28
CA PHE A 409 -0.03 11.77 -8.98
C PHE A 409 0.98 11.47 -7.90
N TYR A 410 2.22 11.86 -8.15
CA TYR A 410 3.35 11.71 -7.23
C TYR A 410 4.03 13.05 -7.01
N HIS A 411 4.57 13.24 -5.80
CA HIS A 411 5.25 14.46 -5.41
C HIS A 411 6.38 14.15 -4.42
N MET A 412 7.61 14.26 -4.90
CA MET A 412 8.85 14.06 -4.12
C MET A 412 9.34 15.34 -3.41
N GLY A 413 8.65 16.45 -3.61
CA GLY A 413 9.14 17.78 -3.21
C GLY A 413 10.36 18.19 -4.02
N LEU A 414 10.89 19.35 -3.73
CA LEU A 414 12.09 19.81 -4.40
C LEU A 414 13.16 18.72 -4.42
N THR A 415 13.62 18.41 -5.61
CA THR A 415 14.51 17.29 -5.93
C THR A 415 15.79 17.81 -6.55
N ALA A 416 16.93 17.27 -6.13
CA ALA A 416 18.24 17.57 -6.69
C ALA A 416 18.84 16.30 -7.31
N VAL A 417 19.32 16.39 -8.54
CA VAL A 417 20.06 15.31 -9.22
C VAL A 417 21.54 15.61 -9.13
N ILE A 418 22.28 14.70 -8.50
CA ILE A 418 23.74 14.77 -8.39
C ILE A 418 24.36 13.76 -9.35
N GLU A 419 25.23 14.23 -10.25
CA GLU A 419 26.14 13.38 -10.99
C GLU A 419 27.34 13.09 -10.10
N ALA A 420 27.38 11.89 -9.52
CA ALA A 420 28.41 11.50 -8.57
C ALA A 420 29.75 11.21 -9.26
N GLU A 421 30.84 11.31 -8.49
CA GLU A 421 32.19 10.91 -8.94
C GLU A 421 32.20 9.45 -9.41
N GLY A 422 33.13 9.11 -10.28
CA GLY A 422 33.16 7.80 -10.96
C GLY A 422 32.27 7.73 -12.21
N SER A 423 31.50 8.78 -12.52
CA SER A 423 30.77 8.90 -13.79
C SER A 423 31.74 8.99 -14.98
N THR A 424 31.40 8.28 -16.06
CA THR A 424 32.13 8.38 -17.34
C THR A 424 31.29 9.14 -18.39
N PRO A 425 31.82 9.50 -19.55
CA PRO A 425 31.02 10.10 -20.62
C PRO A 425 29.80 9.29 -21.03
N THR A 426 29.94 7.95 -21.05
CA THR A 426 28.90 7.01 -21.49
C THR A 426 28.08 6.39 -20.37
N MET A 427 28.58 6.42 -19.13
CA MET A 427 27.95 5.76 -17.98
C MET A 427 27.96 6.68 -16.77
N LYS A 428 26.77 7.13 -16.35
CA LYS A 428 26.61 8.11 -15.30
C LYS A 428 26.14 7.47 -14.00
N ASN A 429 26.65 7.97 -12.89
CA ASN A 429 26.20 7.66 -11.54
C ASN A 429 25.29 8.78 -11.04
N TYR A 430 24.03 8.45 -10.76
CA TYR A 430 23.05 9.43 -10.33
C TYR A 430 22.59 9.20 -8.90
N LEU A 431 22.80 10.19 -8.03
CA LEU A 431 22.12 10.29 -6.74
C LEU A 431 21.01 11.34 -6.85
N VAL A 432 19.79 10.88 -6.71
CA VAL A 432 18.58 11.73 -6.67
C VAL A 432 18.22 11.98 -5.21
N LEU A 433 18.26 13.21 -4.77
CA LEU A 433 17.96 13.65 -3.41
C LEU A 433 16.60 14.31 -3.37
N THR A 434 15.74 13.95 -2.42
CA THR A 434 14.35 14.44 -2.35
C THR A 434 14.03 15.08 -1.02
N LYS A 435 13.12 16.07 -1.01
CA LYS A 435 12.59 16.68 0.22
C LYS A 435 11.40 15.96 0.82
N ARG A 436 10.75 15.06 0.06
CA ARG A 436 9.63 14.24 0.53
C ARG A 436 9.90 12.78 0.22
N ARG A 437 9.42 11.90 1.09
CA ARG A 437 9.46 10.46 0.87
C ARG A 437 8.45 10.09 -0.23
N SER A 438 8.87 9.32 -1.21
CA SER A 438 8.02 8.82 -2.29
C SER A 438 8.37 7.38 -2.61
N SER A 439 7.40 6.48 -2.52
CA SER A 439 7.61 5.07 -2.87
C SER A 439 7.92 4.93 -4.36
N PRO A 440 8.86 4.05 -4.74
CA PRO A 440 9.30 3.89 -6.13
C PRO A 440 8.33 3.05 -6.97
N ASN A 441 7.03 3.36 -6.86
CA ASN A 441 5.97 2.59 -7.52
C ASN A 441 5.72 2.99 -8.99
N SER A 442 6.49 3.95 -9.50
CA SER A 442 6.50 4.37 -10.90
C SER A 442 7.92 4.59 -11.36
N ILE A 443 8.27 4.14 -12.57
CA ILE A 443 9.57 4.41 -13.18
C ILE A 443 9.73 5.88 -13.56
N HIS A 444 8.62 6.61 -13.69
CA HIS A 444 8.65 8.06 -13.90
C HIS A 444 9.33 8.81 -12.74
N GLN A 445 9.46 8.19 -11.55
CA GLN A 445 10.26 8.73 -10.44
C GLN A 445 11.68 9.15 -10.86
N ILE A 446 12.25 8.50 -11.87
CA ILE A 446 13.59 8.84 -12.40
C ILE A 446 13.56 9.33 -13.84
N VAL A 447 12.60 8.85 -14.63
CA VAL A 447 12.53 9.20 -16.08
C VAL A 447 12.21 10.68 -16.28
N HIS A 448 11.32 11.29 -15.47
CA HIS A 448 11.01 12.73 -15.58
C HIS A 448 12.25 13.63 -15.30
N LEU A 449 13.22 13.11 -14.53
CA LEU A 449 14.51 13.77 -14.25
C LEU A 449 15.55 13.56 -15.37
N GLY A 450 15.18 12.90 -16.48
CA GLY A 450 16.07 12.57 -17.58
C GLY A 450 17.07 11.45 -17.24
N ILE A 451 16.70 10.56 -16.31
CA ILE A 451 17.46 9.34 -15.99
C ILE A 451 16.72 8.17 -16.61
N TYR A 452 17.25 7.64 -17.70
CA TYR A 452 16.62 6.56 -18.47
C TYR A 452 17.14 5.21 -18.00
N PRO A 453 16.26 4.25 -17.64
CA PRO A 453 16.65 2.92 -17.16
C PRO A 453 17.62 2.20 -18.08
N GLU A 454 17.38 2.24 -19.39
CA GLU A 454 18.21 1.57 -20.42
C GLU A 454 19.63 2.13 -20.55
N ARG A 455 19.91 3.25 -19.90
CA ARG A 455 21.24 3.86 -19.82
C ARG A 455 21.91 3.63 -18.46
N GLN A 456 21.33 2.80 -17.62
CA GLN A 456 21.87 2.46 -16.31
C GLN A 456 22.21 0.98 -16.25
N LYS A 457 23.25 0.61 -15.49
CA LYS A 457 23.54 -0.78 -15.15
C LYS A 457 22.79 -1.23 -13.91
N ILE A 458 22.67 -0.35 -12.92
CA ILE A 458 22.08 -0.67 -11.63
C ILE A 458 21.08 0.42 -11.25
N LEU A 459 19.87 0.02 -10.91
CA LEU A 459 18.86 0.90 -10.33
C LEU A 459 18.56 0.46 -8.91
N VAL A 460 18.61 1.36 -7.94
CA VAL A 460 18.25 1.06 -6.55
C VAL A 460 16.90 1.65 -6.22
N ALA A 461 15.96 0.77 -5.87
CA ALA A 461 14.61 1.16 -5.46
C ALA A 461 14.43 0.91 -3.95
N LYS A 462 13.98 1.92 -3.21
CA LYS A 462 13.66 1.84 -1.78
C LYS A 462 12.31 1.16 -1.57
N GLY A 463 12.28 -0.16 -1.81
CA GLY A 463 11.05 -0.95 -1.82
C GLY A 463 11.28 -2.45 -1.83
N THR A 464 10.22 -3.24 -1.83
CA THR A 464 10.29 -4.71 -1.87
C THR A 464 9.49 -5.27 -3.06
N ILE A 465 8.21 -5.55 -2.90
CA ILE A 465 7.36 -6.14 -3.95
C ILE A 465 6.58 -5.05 -4.73
N ALA A 466 6.12 -4.00 -4.05
CA ALA A 466 5.31 -2.95 -4.64
C ALA A 466 5.92 -2.33 -5.93
N PRO A 467 7.24 -2.02 -5.99
CA PRO A 467 7.85 -1.43 -7.19
C PRO A 467 7.93 -2.37 -8.40
N ARG A 468 7.76 -3.67 -8.23
CA ARG A 468 7.92 -4.65 -9.32
C ARG A 468 7.11 -4.27 -10.56
N ALA A 469 5.85 -3.88 -10.40
CA ALA A 469 4.99 -3.48 -11.51
C ALA A 469 5.56 -2.32 -12.35
N ALA A 470 6.41 -1.47 -11.76
CA ALA A 470 7.07 -0.37 -12.46
C ALA A 470 8.42 -0.77 -13.06
N TYR A 471 9.15 -1.66 -12.40
CA TYR A 471 10.52 -2.02 -12.79
C TYR A 471 10.60 -3.26 -13.69
N GLU A 472 9.68 -4.23 -13.59
CA GLU A 472 9.66 -5.43 -14.44
C GLU A 472 9.67 -5.13 -15.96
N PRO A 473 8.98 -4.09 -16.46
CA PRO A 473 9.03 -3.79 -17.89
C PRO A 473 10.37 -3.23 -18.38
N VAL A 474 11.24 -2.74 -17.51
CA VAL A 474 12.48 -2.03 -17.87
C VAL A 474 13.75 -2.70 -17.34
N ALA A 475 13.66 -3.51 -16.28
CA ALA A 475 14.81 -4.20 -15.69
C ALA A 475 15.02 -5.59 -16.30
N ALA A 476 16.25 -5.92 -16.59
CA ALA A 476 16.63 -7.26 -17.03
C ALA A 476 16.55 -8.29 -15.89
N GLU A 477 16.74 -7.81 -14.64
CA GLU A 477 16.66 -8.62 -13.43
C GLU A 477 16.20 -7.75 -12.25
N ILE A 478 15.42 -8.32 -11.33
CA ILE A 478 15.02 -7.69 -10.05
C ILE A 478 15.55 -8.56 -8.92
N VAL A 479 16.39 -7.96 -8.06
CA VAL A 479 17.00 -8.61 -6.91
C VAL A 479 16.48 -7.96 -5.62
N LEU A 480 15.87 -8.76 -4.74
CA LEU A 480 15.51 -8.33 -3.38
C LEU A 480 16.78 -8.39 -2.52
N VAL A 481 17.18 -7.27 -1.94
CA VAL A 481 18.45 -7.15 -1.20
C VAL A 481 18.16 -7.11 0.30
N ASP A 482 18.71 -8.06 1.08
CA ASP A 482 18.57 -8.07 2.54
C ASP A 482 19.47 -6.99 3.16
N THR A 483 18.85 -5.91 3.60
CA THR A 483 19.51 -4.82 4.32
C THR A 483 18.89 -4.63 5.71
N PRO A 484 19.66 -4.12 6.68
CA PRO A 484 19.09 -3.62 7.94
C PRO A 484 18.14 -2.44 7.68
N GLY A 485 17.21 -2.19 8.62
CA GLY A 485 16.32 -1.04 8.55
C GLY A 485 14.96 -1.31 9.16
N ALA A 486 14.07 -0.32 9.09
CA ALA A 486 12.73 -0.40 9.68
C ALA A 486 11.82 -1.42 8.96
N THR A 487 12.21 -1.88 7.77
CA THR A 487 11.51 -2.88 6.98
C THR A 487 12.40 -4.08 6.63
N ALA A 488 13.39 -4.39 7.48
CA ALA A 488 14.23 -5.56 7.29
C ALA A 488 13.41 -6.85 7.15
N VAL A 489 13.81 -7.72 6.25
CA VAL A 489 13.06 -8.95 5.96
C VAL A 489 13.18 -10.00 7.04
N ASN A 490 14.27 -9.97 7.82
CA ASN A 490 14.50 -10.90 8.92
C ASN A 490 13.78 -10.44 10.20
N PRO A 491 12.71 -11.14 10.66
CA PRO A 491 11.96 -10.77 11.87
C PRO A 491 12.82 -10.76 13.13
N ALA A 492 13.92 -11.52 13.17
CA ALA A 492 14.84 -11.54 14.33
C ALA A 492 15.55 -10.19 14.57
N ARG A 493 15.52 -9.28 13.61
CA ARG A 493 16.05 -7.91 13.79
C ARG A 493 15.11 -7.00 14.57
N PHE A 494 13.89 -7.45 14.90
CA PHE A 494 12.88 -6.66 15.59
C PHE A 494 12.60 -7.22 16.99
N THR A 495 12.23 -6.33 17.91
CA THR A 495 11.77 -6.70 19.26
C THR A 495 10.27 -6.55 19.33
N PHE A 496 9.56 -7.65 19.15
CA PHE A 496 8.10 -7.70 19.28
C PHE A 496 7.68 -7.79 20.75
N LYS A 497 6.69 -6.97 21.14
CA LYS A 497 6.14 -6.90 22.50
C LYS A 497 4.70 -7.39 22.60
N ARG A 498 3.91 -7.18 21.53
CA ARG A 498 2.46 -7.48 21.47
C ARG A 498 2.12 -8.71 20.63
N VAL A 499 2.99 -9.04 19.69
CA VAL A 499 2.83 -10.21 18.82
C VAL A 499 2.91 -11.50 19.64
N PRO A 500 2.00 -12.50 19.45
CA PRO A 500 2.10 -13.82 20.06
C PRO A 500 3.44 -14.47 19.75
N LYS A 501 4.12 -14.98 20.80
CA LYS A 501 5.51 -15.49 20.69
C LYS A 501 5.64 -16.86 20.00
N ASP A 502 4.51 -17.51 19.78
CA ASP A 502 4.36 -18.86 19.20
C ASP A 502 4.03 -18.82 17.70
N LEU A 503 3.97 -17.63 17.07
CA LEU A 503 3.77 -17.55 15.63
C LEU A 503 4.93 -18.19 14.88
N PHE A 504 4.59 -19.12 13.97
CA PHE A 504 5.58 -19.72 13.08
C PHE A 504 6.30 -18.65 12.23
N GLY A 505 7.61 -18.75 12.10
CA GLY A 505 8.43 -17.79 11.32
C GLY A 505 8.74 -16.47 12.04
N LEU A 506 8.31 -16.29 13.29
CA LEU A 506 8.71 -15.12 14.11
C LEU A 506 10.18 -15.23 14.57
N LYS A 507 10.65 -16.44 14.78
CA LYS A 507 12.05 -16.77 15.06
C LYS A 507 12.63 -17.47 13.83
N PRO A 508 13.92 -17.24 13.53
CA PRO A 508 14.57 -17.90 12.39
C PRO A 508 14.60 -19.42 12.54
#